data_8cc2245e3c42a7075645c934e8e0da5b
#
_entry.id   8cc2245e3c42a7075645c934e8e0da5b
#
_cell.length_a   1.000
_cell.length_b   1.000
_cell.length_c   1.000
_cell.angle_alpha   90.00
_cell.angle_beta   90.00
_cell.angle_gamma   90.00
#
_symmetry.space_group_name_H-M   'P 1'
#
loop_
_entity.id
_entity.type
_entity.pdbx_description
1 polymer ?
#
loop_
_entity_poly.entity_id
_entity_poly.type
_entity_poly.pdbx_seq_one_letter_code
_entity_poly.pdbx_strand_id
1 'polypeptide(L)'
;MFAFDPYSPAVDADPFPYYRRLRDEHPCFWSPEAQMWVLSRYADIVSAGQDWQTYSSASGNLMTELPGRAGATLGSSDPPKHDRLRGLIQHAFMKRNLLALEEPIRAIAQQVFGPLKGAQQFDFKDVSSQFTVKVLMAALGLPTGNEALVDEQTVRDNAVLMVQSDARTRAKGPEHIAAYNWMQDYAGKVIAMRRAEPRDDLISHFSLAEVDGDRLDDREVLLTTTTLIMAGVESLGGFMMMFAYNLATFDEARRAVVANPALLTDAVEESLRFNTSAQRFRRRLMKDVTLHGQTMKEGDFVCLAYGSGNRDERQYPDPDRYDIARKPRGHLGFGGGVHACLGTAIARLAVKIAFEEFHKVVPDYRRVADQLAWMPSSTFRSPLVLDLAVQ
;
A
#
# COMPACT_ATOMS: atom_id res chain seq x y z
N MET A 1 -29.47 6.82 14.02
CA MET A 1 -28.14 7.21 14.53
C MET A 1 -27.12 6.86 13.46
N PHE A 2 -26.11 7.67 13.20
CA PHE A 2 -25.03 7.33 12.27
C PHE A 2 -24.13 6.26 12.88
N ALA A 3 -23.75 5.26 12.07
CA ALA A 3 -22.81 4.21 12.45
C ALA A 3 -21.70 4.12 11.39
N PHE A 4 -20.47 3.97 11.84
CA PHE A 4 -19.33 3.69 10.97
C PHE A 4 -18.42 2.69 11.67
N ASP A 5 -18.29 1.53 11.03
CA ASP A 5 -17.35 0.49 11.44
C ASP A 5 -16.29 0.33 10.33
N PRO A 6 -15.02 0.70 10.59
CA PRO A 6 -13.94 0.56 9.61
C PRO A 6 -13.62 -0.90 9.24
N TYR A 7 -14.22 -1.86 9.94
CA TYR A 7 -14.10 -3.30 9.65
C TYR A 7 -15.33 -3.86 8.90
N SER A 8 -16.32 -3.02 8.58
CA SER A 8 -17.55 -3.47 7.92
C SER A 8 -17.33 -3.79 6.44
N PRO A 9 -17.85 -4.93 5.93
CA PRO A 9 -17.87 -5.23 4.49
C PRO A 9 -18.59 -4.16 3.64
N ALA A 10 -19.60 -3.51 4.19
CA ALA A 10 -20.31 -2.42 3.49
C ALA A 10 -19.38 -1.20 3.27
N VAL A 11 -18.55 -0.89 4.28
CA VAL A 11 -17.53 0.18 4.18
C VAL A 11 -16.40 -0.23 3.22
N ASP A 12 -16.00 -1.51 3.17
CA ASP A 12 -15.02 -1.98 2.18
C ASP A 12 -15.57 -1.87 0.75
N ALA A 13 -16.86 -2.16 0.56
CA ALA A 13 -17.51 -2.09 -0.74
C ALA A 13 -17.57 -0.65 -1.28
N ASP A 14 -18.08 0.29 -0.48
CA ASP A 14 -18.10 1.72 -0.81
C ASP A 14 -17.93 2.60 0.45
N PRO A 15 -16.71 3.05 0.75
CA PRO A 15 -16.43 3.87 1.92
C PRO A 15 -16.86 5.34 1.75
N PHE A 16 -17.00 5.84 0.52
CA PHE A 16 -17.07 7.28 0.25
C PHE A 16 -18.32 7.97 0.79
N PRO A 17 -19.54 7.40 0.75
CA PRO A 17 -20.71 7.99 1.39
C PRO A 17 -20.53 8.12 2.91
N TYR A 18 -19.93 7.11 3.54
CA TYR A 18 -19.61 7.15 4.97
C TYR A 18 -18.56 8.22 5.29
N TYR A 19 -17.49 8.29 4.49
CA TYR A 19 -16.42 9.28 4.65
C TYR A 19 -16.93 10.72 4.52
N ARG A 20 -17.85 10.99 3.58
CA ARG A 20 -18.47 12.30 3.44
C ARG A 20 -19.22 12.68 4.72
N ARG A 21 -20.08 11.80 5.24
CA ARG A 21 -20.81 12.04 6.48
C ARG A 21 -19.88 12.22 7.68
N LEU A 22 -18.82 11.43 7.76
CA LEU A 22 -17.80 11.62 8.81
C LEU A 22 -17.21 13.03 8.74
N ARG A 23 -16.75 13.47 7.56
CA ARG A 23 -16.15 14.83 7.42
C ARG A 23 -17.10 15.95 7.75
N ASP A 24 -18.37 15.83 7.39
CA ASP A 24 -19.35 16.90 7.52
C ASP A 24 -19.97 16.93 8.93
N GLU A 25 -20.42 15.80 9.43
CA GLU A 25 -21.22 15.68 10.63
C GLU A 25 -20.40 15.21 11.85
N HIS A 26 -19.37 14.36 11.65
CA HIS A 26 -18.65 13.65 12.73
C HIS A 26 -17.13 13.57 12.48
N PRO A 27 -16.40 14.69 12.32
CA PRO A 27 -15.00 14.69 11.91
C PRO A 27 -14.04 13.96 12.87
N CYS A 28 -14.42 13.86 14.15
CA CYS A 28 -13.79 13.02 15.16
C CYS A 28 -14.88 12.09 15.72
N PHE A 29 -14.91 10.84 15.27
CA PHE A 29 -15.98 9.89 15.53
C PHE A 29 -15.50 8.71 16.37
N TRP A 30 -16.22 8.39 17.45
CA TRP A 30 -16.02 7.13 18.19
C TRP A 30 -16.78 5.99 17.50
N SER A 31 -16.08 4.96 17.05
CA SER A 31 -16.67 3.72 16.52
C SER A 31 -16.81 2.69 17.65
N PRO A 32 -18.03 2.43 18.13
CA PRO A 32 -18.23 1.46 19.22
C PRO A 32 -17.86 0.03 18.82
N GLU A 33 -18.08 -0.33 17.56
CA GLU A 33 -17.77 -1.66 17.01
C GLU A 33 -16.27 -1.90 16.92
N ALA A 34 -15.52 -0.87 16.51
CA ALA A 34 -14.07 -0.95 16.36
C ALA A 34 -13.31 -0.59 17.64
N GLN A 35 -13.98 -0.04 18.65
CA GLN A 35 -13.38 0.47 19.90
C GLN A 35 -12.22 1.44 19.61
N MET A 36 -12.43 2.36 18.66
CA MET A 36 -11.44 3.37 18.28
C MET A 36 -12.07 4.64 17.75
N TRP A 37 -11.32 5.73 17.81
CA TRP A 37 -11.66 7.00 17.19
C TRP A 37 -11.35 6.97 15.70
N VAL A 38 -12.04 7.79 14.93
CA VAL A 38 -11.81 7.94 13.47
C VAL A 38 -11.66 9.42 13.16
N LEU A 39 -10.52 9.80 12.62
CA LEU A 39 -10.27 11.11 12.03
C LEU A 39 -10.48 11.05 10.53
N SER A 40 -11.32 11.95 10.00
CA SER A 40 -11.80 11.88 8.61
C SER A 40 -11.43 13.09 7.76
N ARG A 41 -11.15 14.26 8.37
CA ARG A 41 -10.74 15.48 7.65
C ARG A 41 -9.25 15.46 7.32
N TYR A 42 -8.89 15.99 6.16
CA TYR A 42 -7.50 16.03 5.69
C TYR A 42 -6.56 16.70 6.71
N ALA A 43 -6.91 17.89 7.19
CA ALA A 43 -6.07 18.65 8.11
C ALA A 43 -5.80 17.88 9.41
N ASP A 44 -6.82 17.23 9.97
CA ASP A 44 -6.70 16.46 11.22
C ASP A 44 -5.79 15.24 11.03
N ILE A 45 -5.95 14.55 9.90
CA ILE A 45 -5.14 13.37 9.54
C ILE A 45 -3.67 13.76 9.35
N VAL A 46 -3.41 14.87 8.65
CA VAL A 46 -2.04 15.38 8.43
C VAL A 46 -1.41 15.79 9.76
N SER A 47 -2.14 16.53 10.60
CA SER A 47 -1.66 16.94 11.91
C SER A 47 -1.32 15.73 12.79
N ALA A 48 -2.23 14.74 12.87
CA ALA A 48 -1.99 13.49 13.61
C ALA A 48 -0.80 12.67 13.05
N GLY A 49 -0.61 12.68 11.73
CA GLY A 49 0.53 12.01 11.08
C GLY A 49 1.89 12.67 11.35
N GLN A 50 1.90 13.96 11.67
CA GLN A 50 3.10 14.73 12.00
C GLN A 50 3.43 14.69 13.50
N ASP A 51 2.42 14.63 14.37
CA ASP A 51 2.57 14.60 15.83
C ASP A 51 2.69 13.15 16.35
N TRP A 52 3.80 12.50 16.04
CA TRP A 52 4.08 11.14 16.49
C TRP A 52 4.17 11.02 18.03
N GLN A 53 4.52 12.10 18.71
CA GLN A 53 4.61 12.14 20.18
C GLN A 53 3.22 11.97 20.83
N THR A 54 2.18 12.45 20.17
CA THR A 54 0.80 12.28 20.60
C THR A 54 0.13 11.06 19.97
N TYR A 55 0.38 10.81 18.67
CA TYR A 55 -0.23 9.75 17.88
C TYR A 55 0.82 8.68 17.52
N SER A 56 1.15 7.83 18.46
CA SER A 56 2.21 6.82 18.38
C SER A 56 1.87 5.68 17.41
N SER A 57 2.87 5.22 16.66
CA SER A 57 2.82 3.99 15.87
C SER A 57 3.34 2.76 16.63
N ALA A 58 3.94 2.91 17.80
CA ALA A 58 4.64 1.85 18.51
C ALA A 58 3.72 0.70 18.98
N SER A 59 2.41 0.92 19.07
CA SER A 59 1.41 -0.13 19.34
C SER A 59 0.88 -0.82 18.09
N GLY A 60 1.57 -0.67 16.94
CA GLY A 60 1.16 -1.17 15.63
C GLY A 60 0.41 -0.13 14.81
N ASN A 61 0.67 -0.12 13.51
CA ASN A 61 0.13 0.88 12.57
C ASN A 61 -0.94 0.31 11.64
N LEU A 62 -1.03 -1.00 11.47
CA LEU A 62 -2.11 -1.64 10.69
C LEU A 62 -3.40 -1.67 11.51
N MET A 63 -4.54 -1.59 10.87
CA MET A 63 -5.85 -1.69 11.54
C MET A 63 -5.95 -2.98 12.36
N THR A 64 -5.44 -4.09 11.81
CA THR A 64 -5.26 -5.36 12.51
C THR A 64 -3.80 -5.78 12.43
N GLU A 65 -3.11 -5.84 13.57
CA GLU A 65 -1.66 -6.05 13.63
C GLU A 65 -1.29 -7.53 13.72
N LEU A 66 -0.11 -7.88 13.19
CA LEU A 66 0.50 -9.20 13.31
C LEU A 66 1.32 -9.30 14.60
N PRO A 67 1.44 -10.50 15.20
CA PRO A 67 2.21 -10.70 16.41
C PRO A 67 3.69 -10.29 16.26
N GLY A 68 4.23 -9.61 17.25
CA GLY A 68 5.66 -9.26 17.32
C GLY A 68 6.11 -8.11 16.42
N ARG A 69 5.19 -7.49 15.63
CA ARG A 69 5.52 -6.33 14.78
C ARG A 69 5.45 -5.00 15.51
N ALA A 70 4.51 -4.84 16.45
CA ALA A 70 4.34 -3.60 17.20
C ALA A 70 5.65 -3.17 17.87
N GLY A 71 6.07 -1.92 17.64
CA GLY A 71 7.32 -1.36 18.13
C GLY A 71 8.61 -1.93 17.54
N ALA A 72 8.52 -2.87 16.59
CA ALA A 72 9.67 -3.63 16.10
C ALA A 72 10.04 -3.35 14.63
N THR A 73 9.15 -2.75 13.84
CA THR A 73 9.39 -2.46 12.42
C THR A 73 9.45 -0.96 12.18
N LEU A 74 10.00 -0.54 11.04
CA LEU A 74 10.03 0.87 10.65
C LEU A 74 8.65 1.54 10.73
N GLY A 75 7.61 0.88 10.20
CA GLY A 75 6.24 1.43 10.20
C GLY A 75 5.53 1.42 11.56
N SER A 76 6.04 0.65 12.53
CA SER A 76 5.48 0.50 13.87
C SER A 76 6.44 0.93 14.98
N SER A 77 7.34 1.85 14.71
CA SER A 77 8.25 2.45 15.68
C SER A 77 8.12 3.96 15.65
N ASP A 78 8.39 4.62 16.75
CA ASP A 78 8.47 6.07 16.83
C ASP A 78 9.93 6.52 16.91
N PRO A 79 10.25 7.80 16.61
CA PRO A 79 11.55 8.36 16.91
C PRO A 79 11.93 8.24 18.41
N PRO A 80 13.20 8.01 18.77
CA PRO A 80 14.38 8.00 17.87
C PRO A 80 14.62 6.67 17.14
N LYS A 81 13.98 5.57 17.55
CA LYS A 81 14.16 4.25 16.92
C LYS A 81 13.77 4.26 15.45
N HIS A 82 12.63 4.87 15.12
CA HIS A 82 12.18 5.03 13.73
C HIS A 82 13.26 5.70 12.88
N ASP A 83 13.83 6.81 13.35
CA ASP A 83 14.80 7.62 12.57
C ASP A 83 16.09 6.84 12.33
N ARG A 84 16.53 6.09 13.34
CA ARG A 84 17.67 5.17 13.21
C ARG A 84 17.41 4.10 12.13
N LEU A 85 16.31 3.38 12.23
CA LEU A 85 15.95 2.34 11.25
C LEU A 85 15.79 2.94 9.85
N ARG A 86 15.11 4.09 9.73
CA ARG A 86 14.90 4.77 8.47
C ARG A 86 16.22 5.22 7.85
N GLY A 87 17.13 5.77 8.65
CA GLY A 87 18.47 6.17 8.21
C GLY A 87 19.24 5.02 7.57
N LEU A 88 19.24 3.84 8.20
CA LEU A 88 19.92 2.65 7.70
C LEU A 88 19.25 2.06 6.43
N ILE A 89 17.92 2.05 6.38
CA ILE A 89 17.18 1.38 5.28
C ILE A 89 17.10 2.29 4.04
N GLN A 90 16.86 3.60 4.20
CA GLN A 90 16.57 4.50 3.08
C GLN A 90 17.70 4.60 2.05
N HIS A 91 18.96 4.31 2.44
CA HIS A 91 20.09 4.29 1.52
C HIS A 91 19.91 3.29 0.38
N ALA A 92 19.23 2.17 0.63
CA ALA A 92 18.89 1.18 -0.39
C ALA A 92 17.92 1.75 -1.44
N PHE A 93 17.10 2.74 -1.07
CA PHE A 93 16.08 3.37 -1.94
C PHE A 93 16.59 4.65 -2.63
N MET A 94 17.90 4.85 -2.73
CA MET A 94 18.48 6.01 -3.43
C MET A 94 18.10 6.01 -4.91
N LYS A 95 17.99 7.20 -5.49
CA LYS A 95 17.57 7.40 -6.89
C LYS A 95 18.39 6.57 -7.88
N ARG A 96 19.71 6.43 -7.67
CA ARG A 96 20.57 5.61 -8.55
C ARG A 96 20.14 4.15 -8.61
N ASN A 97 19.79 3.56 -7.44
CA ASN A 97 19.36 2.16 -7.33
C ASN A 97 18.00 1.97 -8.00
N LEU A 98 17.11 2.95 -7.86
CA LEU A 98 15.78 2.93 -8.49
C LEU A 98 15.85 3.09 -10.01
N LEU A 99 16.76 3.89 -10.54
CA LEU A 99 16.97 4.03 -11.99
C LEU A 99 17.48 2.72 -12.62
N ALA A 100 18.30 1.95 -11.90
CA ALA A 100 18.75 0.64 -12.35
C ALA A 100 17.60 -0.38 -12.50
N LEU A 101 16.46 -0.16 -11.83
CA LEU A 101 15.29 -1.03 -11.92
C LEU A 101 14.39 -0.72 -13.13
N GLU A 102 14.58 0.38 -13.86
CA GLU A 102 13.68 0.76 -14.96
C GLU A 102 13.62 -0.29 -16.05
N GLU A 103 14.77 -0.71 -16.61
CA GLU A 103 14.81 -1.72 -17.64
C GLU A 103 14.34 -3.11 -17.17
N PRO A 104 14.75 -3.63 -15.99
CA PRO A 104 14.17 -4.85 -15.43
C PRO A 104 12.65 -4.80 -15.28
N ILE A 105 12.09 -3.70 -14.74
CA ILE A 105 10.64 -3.53 -14.59
C ILE A 105 9.96 -3.53 -15.97
N ARG A 106 10.54 -2.88 -16.98
CA ARG A 106 9.99 -2.84 -18.32
C ARG A 106 9.99 -4.22 -18.97
N ALA A 107 11.07 -4.97 -18.83
CA ALA A 107 11.15 -6.36 -19.33
C ALA A 107 10.10 -7.25 -18.66
N ILE A 108 9.91 -7.13 -17.34
CA ILE A 108 8.85 -7.83 -16.61
C ILE A 108 7.47 -7.43 -17.13
N ALA A 109 7.22 -6.13 -17.36
CA ALA A 109 5.95 -5.65 -17.89
C ALA A 109 5.65 -6.26 -19.27
N GLN A 110 6.63 -6.27 -20.17
CA GLN A 110 6.49 -6.88 -21.51
C GLN A 110 6.22 -8.39 -21.43
N GLN A 111 6.92 -9.09 -20.52
CA GLN A 111 6.70 -10.53 -20.30
C GLN A 111 5.28 -10.82 -19.79
N VAL A 112 4.77 -10.00 -18.86
CA VAL A 112 3.48 -10.23 -18.22
C VAL A 112 2.32 -9.78 -19.09
N PHE A 113 2.40 -8.61 -19.73
CA PHE A 113 1.30 -8.06 -20.52
C PHE A 113 1.32 -8.49 -21.99
N GLY A 114 2.47 -8.88 -22.54
CA GLY A 114 2.59 -9.32 -23.92
C GLY A 114 1.61 -10.42 -24.33
N PRO A 115 1.38 -11.48 -23.51
CA PRO A 115 0.42 -12.54 -23.80
C PRO A 115 -1.04 -12.09 -23.92
N LEU A 116 -1.40 -10.88 -23.45
CA LEU A 116 -2.74 -10.33 -23.60
C LEU A 116 -3.07 -9.88 -25.02
N LYS A 117 -2.11 -9.89 -25.94
CA LYS A 117 -2.34 -9.49 -27.34
C LYS A 117 -3.40 -10.38 -27.98
N GLY A 118 -4.52 -9.77 -28.38
CA GLY A 118 -5.65 -10.48 -28.99
C GLY A 118 -6.61 -11.13 -28.00
N ALA A 119 -6.38 -10.99 -26.69
CA ALA A 119 -7.35 -11.40 -25.68
C ALA A 119 -8.66 -10.61 -25.84
N GLN A 120 -9.79 -11.28 -25.65
CA GLN A 120 -11.12 -10.64 -25.68
C GLN A 120 -11.54 -10.18 -24.28
N GLN A 121 -11.14 -10.94 -23.27
CA GLN A 121 -11.41 -10.68 -21.85
C GLN A 121 -10.35 -11.35 -20.99
N PHE A 122 -10.04 -10.75 -19.85
CA PHE A 122 -9.11 -11.32 -18.84
C PHE A 122 -9.36 -10.70 -17.46
N ASP A 123 -8.99 -11.42 -16.40
CA ASP A 123 -8.91 -10.83 -15.05
C ASP A 123 -7.60 -10.06 -14.89
N PHE A 124 -7.71 -8.74 -14.71
CA PHE A 124 -6.53 -7.88 -14.50
C PHE A 124 -5.77 -8.24 -13.22
N LYS A 125 -6.43 -8.88 -12.24
CA LYS A 125 -5.78 -9.33 -11.01
C LYS A 125 -4.64 -10.32 -11.30
N ASP A 126 -4.86 -11.26 -12.21
CA ASP A 126 -3.85 -12.28 -12.52
C ASP A 126 -2.55 -11.65 -13.03
N VAL A 127 -2.67 -10.73 -13.99
CA VAL A 127 -1.49 -10.06 -14.57
C VAL A 127 -0.88 -9.04 -13.62
N SER A 128 -1.69 -8.27 -12.88
CA SER A 128 -1.16 -7.33 -11.88
C SER A 128 -0.41 -8.03 -10.76
N SER A 129 -0.89 -9.18 -10.33
CA SER A 129 -0.25 -10.01 -9.31
C SER A 129 1.08 -10.58 -9.76
N GLN A 130 1.14 -11.13 -11.00
CA GLN A 130 2.38 -11.63 -11.58
C GLN A 130 3.41 -10.51 -11.74
N PHE A 131 2.98 -9.36 -12.26
CA PHE A 131 3.84 -8.19 -12.41
C PHE A 131 4.41 -7.75 -11.06
N THR A 132 3.55 -7.57 -10.08
CA THR A 132 3.92 -7.03 -8.76
C THR A 132 4.92 -7.93 -8.04
N VAL A 133 4.68 -9.25 -8.00
CA VAL A 133 5.60 -10.17 -7.34
C VAL A 133 6.96 -10.20 -8.02
N LYS A 134 7.00 -10.22 -9.36
CA LYS A 134 8.26 -10.20 -10.13
C LYS A 134 9.05 -8.91 -9.90
N VAL A 135 8.39 -7.75 -9.94
CA VAL A 135 9.03 -6.45 -9.64
C VAL A 135 9.59 -6.42 -8.23
N LEU A 136 8.83 -6.91 -7.25
CA LEU A 136 9.29 -6.97 -5.87
C LEU A 136 10.48 -7.92 -5.71
N MET A 137 10.42 -9.10 -6.32
CA MET A 137 11.51 -10.08 -6.28
C MET A 137 12.79 -9.50 -6.88
N ALA A 138 12.69 -8.83 -8.03
CA ALA A 138 13.81 -8.15 -8.66
C ALA A 138 14.39 -7.03 -7.78
N ALA A 139 13.53 -6.18 -7.21
CA ALA A 139 13.96 -5.05 -6.39
C ALA A 139 14.58 -5.48 -5.04
N LEU A 140 13.99 -6.45 -4.37
CA LEU A 140 14.50 -6.96 -3.09
C LEU A 140 15.69 -7.90 -3.25
N GLY A 141 15.87 -8.51 -4.42
CA GLY A 141 16.87 -9.56 -4.64
C GLY A 141 16.40 -10.92 -4.13
N LEU A 142 15.10 -11.22 -4.20
CA LEU A 142 14.61 -12.56 -3.87
C LEU A 142 15.06 -13.56 -4.94
N PRO A 143 15.43 -14.80 -4.56
CA PRO A 143 15.95 -15.78 -5.49
C PRO A 143 14.87 -16.24 -6.48
N THR A 144 15.23 -16.31 -7.77
CA THR A 144 14.37 -16.73 -8.87
C THR A 144 15.07 -17.75 -9.77
N GLY A 145 14.32 -18.40 -10.66
CA GLY A 145 14.88 -19.37 -11.60
C GLY A 145 15.52 -20.55 -10.88
N ASN A 146 16.77 -20.88 -11.23
CA ASN A 146 17.51 -22.01 -10.66
C ASN A 146 17.90 -21.81 -9.20
N GLU A 147 17.86 -20.59 -8.69
CA GLU A 147 18.15 -20.28 -7.27
C GLU A 147 16.87 -20.21 -6.43
N ALA A 148 15.70 -20.31 -7.05
CA ALA A 148 14.42 -20.17 -6.35
C ALA A 148 14.31 -21.20 -5.21
N LEU A 149 14.04 -20.71 -4.01
CA LEU A 149 13.75 -21.55 -2.83
C LEU A 149 12.33 -22.12 -2.88
N VAL A 150 11.42 -21.38 -3.52
CA VAL A 150 10.02 -21.72 -3.74
C VAL A 150 9.55 -21.03 -5.01
N ASP A 151 8.40 -21.41 -5.55
CA ASP A 151 7.79 -20.70 -6.68
C ASP A 151 7.28 -19.29 -6.28
N GLU A 152 7.18 -18.40 -7.26
CA GLU A 152 6.78 -17.00 -7.08
C GLU A 152 5.36 -16.87 -6.50
N GLN A 153 4.48 -17.82 -6.85
CA GLN A 153 3.09 -17.84 -6.39
C GLN A 153 3.01 -18.08 -4.87
N THR A 154 3.85 -18.99 -4.35
CA THR A 154 3.94 -19.27 -2.90
C THR A 154 4.36 -18.04 -2.12
N VAL A 155 5.34 -17.27 -2.60
CA VAL A 155 5.75 -16.00 -1.95
C VAL A 155 4.60 -15.01 -1.95
N ARG A 156 3.94 -14.84 -3.09
CA ARG A 156 2.80 -13.94 -3.25
C ARG A 156 1.65 -14.31 -2.30
N ASP A 157 1.22 -15.57 -2.30
CA ASP A 157 0.04 -15.99 -1.55
C ASP A 157 0.24 -15.81 -0.04
N ASN A 158 1.42 -16.13 0.48
CA ASN A 158 1.74 -15.83 1.87
C ASN A 158 1.79 -14.31 2.16
N ALA A 159 2.35 -13.49 1.26
CA ALA A 159 2.37 -12.04 1.44
C ALA A 159 0.95 -11.43 1.46
N VAL A 160 0.05 -11.90 0.61
CA VAL A 160 -1.37 -11.49 0.58
C VAL A 160 -2.09 -11.89 1.86
N LEU A 161 -1.92 -13.14 2.32
CA LEU A 161 -2.50 -13.61 3.58
C LEU A 161 -2.07 -12.76 4.78
N MET A 162 -0.82 -12.31 4.81
CA MET A 162 -0.31 -11.47 5.92
C MET A 162 -1.07 -10.14 6.08
N VAL A 163 -1.62 -9.56 5.01
CA VAL A 163 -2.36 -8.28 5.06
C VAL A 163 -3.87 -8.47 5.18
N GLN A 164 -4.39 -9.61 4.78
CA GLN A 164 -5.79 -9.96 4.95
C GLN A 164 -6.15 -10.20 6.42
N SER A 165 -7.42 -10.23 6.70
CA SER A 165 -8.00 -10.61 7.99
C SER A 165 -9.13 -11.60 7.75
N ASP A 166 -9.46 -12.41 8.74
CA ASP A 166 -10.64 -13.27 8.66
C ASP A 166 -11.88 -12.43 8.37
N ALA A 167 -12.63 -12.80 7.35
CA ALA A 167 -13.75 -12.00 6.84
C ALA A 167 -14.90 -11.83 7.86
N ARG A 168 -15.04 -12.76 8.80
CA ARG A 168 -16.09 -12.78 9.83
C ARG A 168 -15.64 -12.07 11.10
N THR A 169 -14.44 -12.40 11.61
CA THR A 169 -13.94 -11.89 12.91
C THR A 169 -13.16 -10.59 12.77
N ARG A 170 -12.72 -10.27 11.56
CA ARG A 170 -11.83 -9.15 11.23
C ARG A 170 -10.50 -9.16 11.99
N ALA A 171 -10.15 -10.29 12.59
CA ALA A 171 -8.89 -10.54 13.29
C ALA A 171 -7.90 -11.32 12.40
N LYS A 172 -6.68 -11.46 12.85
CA LYS A 172 -5.70 -12.38 12.26
C LYS A 172 -6.00 -13.80 12.75
N GLY A 173 -6.48 -14.66 11.85
CA GLY A 173 -6.68 -16.08 12.12
C GLY A 173 -5.38 -16.88 12.07
N PRO A 174 -5.44 -18.21 12.40
CA PRO A 174 -4.25 -19.08 12.38
C PRO A 174 -3.52 -19.10 11.02
N GLU A 175 -4.24 -19.05 9.90
CA GLU A 175 -3.67 -19.04 8.55
C GLU A 175 -2.83 -17.78 8.28
N HIS A 176 -3.29 -16.61 8.75
CA HIS A 176 -2.56 -15.35 8.61
C HIS A 176 -1.26 -15.33 9.43
N ILE A 177 -1.32 -15.94 10.64
CA ILE A 177 -0.16 -16.08 11.52
C ILE A 177 0.82 -17.11 10.94
N ALA A 178 0.31 -18.22 10.39
CA ALA A 178 1.13 -19.22 9.72
C ALA A 178 1.86 -18.63 8.50
N ALA A 179 1.18 -17.83 7.68
CA ALA A 179 1.78 -17.14 6.55
C ALA A 179 2.88 -16.16 7.00
N TYR A 180 2.66 -15.44 8.09
CA TYR A 180 3.67 -14.55 8.66
C TYR A 180 4.92 -15.31 9.15
N ASN A 181 4.75 -16.40 9.86
CA ASN A 181 5.86 -17.24 10.34
C ASN A 181 6.62 -17.85 9.15
N TRP A 182 5.90 -18.38 8.16
CA TRP A 182 6.51 -18.91 6.94
C TRP A 182 7.33 -17.83 6.21
N MET A 183 6.82 -16.61 6.13
CA MET A 183 7.53 -15.51 5.48
C MET A 183 8.81 -15.12 6.23
N GLN A 184 8.82 -15.18 7.56
CA GLN A 184 10.03 -14.94 8.33
C GLN A 184 11.09 -16.04 8.07
N ASP A 185 10.69 -17.30 8.02
CA ASP A 185 11.59 -18.42 7.71
C ASP A 185 12.16 -18.28 6.28
N TYR A 186 11.33 -17.93 5.31
CA TYR A 186 11.76 -17.65 3.93
C TYR A 186 12.73 -16.48 3.88
N ALA A 187 12.39 -15.34 4.48
CA ALA A 187 13.24 -14.16 4.53
C ALA A 187 14.59 -14.46 5.19
N GLY A 188 14.61 -15.24 6.27
CA GLY A 188 15.84 -15.68 6.94
C GLY A 188 16.78 -16.43 6.01
N LYS A 189 16.26 -17.34 5.19
CA LYS A 189 17.04 -18.08 4.18
C LYS A 189 17.60 -17.14 3.11
N VAL A 190 16.78 -16.20 2.61
CA VAL A 190 17.21 -15.22 1.60
C VAL A 190 18.30 -14.30 2.16
N ILE A 191 18.15 -13.84 3.39
CA ILE A 191 19.17 -12.99 4.06
C ILE A 191 20.50 -13.75 4.17
N ALA A 192 20.47 -15.03 4.57
CA ALA A 192 21.67 -15.85 4.64
C ALA A 192 22.36 -15.98 3.27
N MET A 193 21.59 -16.20 2.20
CA MET A 193 22.13 -16.24 0.83
C MET A 193 22.78 -14.92 0.43
N ARG A 194 22.13 -13.78 0.70
CA ARG A 194 22.64 -12.44 0.34
C ARG A 194 23.85 -12.01 1.18
N ARG A 195 23.95 -12.47 2.41
CA ARG A 195 25.16 -12.27 3.24
C ARG A 195 26.35 -13.09 2.75
N ALA A 196 26.10 -14.32 2.27
CA ALA A 196 27.14 -15.16 1.69
C ALA A 196 27.59 -14.64 0.31
N GLU A 197 26.66 -14.16 -0.49
CA GLU A 197 26.90 -13.62 -1.84
C GLU A 197 26.11 -12.31 -2.03
N PRO A 198 26.66 -11.15 -1.59
CA PRO A 198 26.00 -9.85 -1.76
C PRO A 198 25.82 -9.48 -3.24
N ARG A 199 24.68 -8.85 -3.55
CA ARG A 199 24.32 -8.38 -4.89
C ARG A 199 23.86 -6.93 -4.87
N ASP A 200 23.62 -6.37 -6.05
CA ASP A 200 23.04 -5.02 -6.17
C ASP A 200 21.52 -5.07 -6.00
N ASP A 201 21.06 -5.43 -4.78
CA ASP A 201 19.66 -5.53 -4.39
C ASP A 201 19.42 -4.90 -3.01
N LEU A 202 18.13 -4.62 -2.72
CA LEU A 202 17.74 -3.93 -1.49
C LEU A 202 18.14 -4.71 -0.22
N ILE A 203 17.99 -6.05 -0.21
CA ILE A 203 18.33 -6.86 0.97
C ILE A 203 19.84 -6.81 1.23
N SER A 204 20.66 -6.96 0.21
CA SER A 204 22.13 -6.81 0.34
C SER A 204 22.50 -5.42 0.84
N HIS A 205 21.90 -4.37 0.25
CA HIS A 205 22.21 -3.00 0.63
C HIS A 205 21.92 -2.69 2.09
N PHE A 206 20.70 -2.95 2.60
CA PHE A 206 20.38 -2.62 3.99
C PHE A 206 20.96 -3.61 5.00
N SER A 207 21.18 -4.89 4.61
CA SER A 207 21.82 -5.87 5.50
C SER A 207 23.30 -5.55 5.78
N LEU A 208 23.94 -4.80 4.89
CA LEU A 208 25.34 -4.41 4.98
C LEU A 208 25.50 -2.91 5.28
N ALA A 209 24.40 -2.15 5.34
CA ALA A 209 24.44 -0.73 5.58
C ALA A 209 25.05 -0.41 6.94
N GLU A 210 25.93 0.59 6.95
CA GLU A 210 26.50 1.18 8.15
C GLU A 210 26.38 2.69 8.07
N VAL A 211 25.84 3.30 9.11
CA VAL A 211 25.70 4.76 9.24
C VAL A 211 26.22 5.15 10.61
N ASP A 212 27.26 5.97 10.64
CA ASP A 212 27.92 6.44 11.87
C ASP A 212 28.36 5.29 12.83
N GLY A 213 28.79 4.16 12.25
CA GLY A 213 29.21 2.97 12.99
C GLY A 213 28.06 2.08 13.47
N ASP A 214 26.80 2.43 13.16
CA ASP A 214 25.62 1.67 13.52
C ASP A 214 25.12 0.82 12.35
N ARG A 215 24.55 -0.35 12.64
CA ARG A 215 24.03 -1.33 11.68
C ARG A 215 22.70 -1.91 12.18
N LEU A 216 21.89 -2.46 11.27
CA LEU A 216 20.73 -3.27 11.65
C LEU A 216 21.23 -4.59 12.29
N ASP A 217 20.63 -4.96 13.40
CA ASP A 217 20.82 -6.30 13.97
C ASP A 217 20.07 -7.38 13.14
N ASP A 218 20.31 -8.66 13.43
CA ASP A 218 19.74 -9.78 12.68
C ASP A 218 18.21 -9.79 12.70
N ARG A 219 17.60 -9.41 13.83
CA ARG A 219 16.16 -9.31 13.96
C ARG A 219 15.60 -8.14 13.17
N GLU A 220 16.28 -7.00 13.19
CA GLU A 220 15.90 -5.81 12.44
C GLU A 220 15.97 -6.06 10.93
N VAL A 221 17.03 -6.75 10.44
CA VAL A 221 17.14 -7.19 9.04
C VAL A 221 16.00 -8.12 8.67
N LEU A 222 15.72 -9.14 9.51
CA LEU A 222 14.63 -10.09 9.28
C LEU A 222 13.27 -9.40 9.21
N LEU A 223 12.94 -8.58 10.20
CA LEU A 223 11.66 -7.87 10.26
C LEU A 223 11.52 -6.83 9.14
N THR A 224 12.61 -6.18 8.74
CA THR A 224 12.63 -5.26 7.62
C THR A 224 12.34 -5.99 6.31
N THR A 225 13.05 -7.10 6.04
CA THR A 225 12.83 -7.93 4.85
C THR A 225 11.40 -8.44 4.78
N THR A 226 10.90 -9.05 5.86
CA THR A 226 9.52 -9.56 5.95
C THR A 226 8.49 -8.44 5.71
N THR A 227 8.73 -7.26 6.30
CA THR A 227 7.82 -6.11 6.15
C THR A 227 7.84 -5.57 4.72
N LEU A 228 9.01 -5.49 4.07
CA LEU A 228 9.11 -5.00 2.69
C LEU A 228 8.44 -5.96 1.70
N ILE A 229 8.56 -7.29 1.90
CA ILE A 229 7.84 -8.27 1.07
C ILE A 229 6.34 -8.09 1.23
N MET A 230 5.84 -8.07 2.47
CA MET A 230 4.41 -7.88 2.76
C MET A 230 3.88 -6.57 2.18
N ALA A 231 4.57 -5.47 2.46
CA ALA A 231 4.13 -4.14 2.04
C ALA A 231 4.21 -3.95 0.51
N GLY A 232 5.21 -4.54 -0.15
CA GLY A 232 5.42 -4.37 -1.58
C GLY A 232 4.42 -5.15 -2.43
N VAL A 233 4.14 -6.42 -2.09
CA VAL A 233 3.24 -7.25 -2.89
C VAL A 233 1.82 -6.68 -2.91
N GLU A 234 1.24 -6.47 -1.75
CA GLU A 234 -0.19 -6.14 -1.68
C GLU A 234 -0.47 -4.67 -1.98
N SER A 235 0.36 -3.74 -1.49
CA SER A 235 0.09 -2.32 -1.71
C SER A 235 0.26 -1.92 -3.18
N LEU A 236 1.30 -2.43 -3.86
CA LEU A 236 1.51 -2.17 -5.27
C LEU A 236 0.45 -2.87 -6.13
N GLY A 237 0.14 -4.14 -5.84
CA GLY A 237 -0.89 -4.90 -6.53
C GLY A 237 -2.26 -4.26 -6.38
N GLY A 238 -2.64 -3.91 -5.17
CA GLY A 238 -3.89 -3.20 -4.87
C GLY A 238 -3.95 -1.84 -5.57
N PHE A 239 -2.85 -1.10 -5.61
CA PHE A 239 -2.81 0.18 -6.33
C PHE A 239 -2.95 -0.01 -7.85
N MET A 240 -2.29 -1.01 -8.44
CA MET A 240 -2.46 -1.34 -9.87
C MET A 240 -3.90 -1.70 -10.20
N MET A 241 -4.55 -2.52 -9.35
CA MET A 241 -5.96 -2.87 -9.50
C MET A 241 -6.86 -1.64 -9.45
N MET A 242 -6.62 -0.72 -8.49
CA MET A 242 -7.40 0.53 -8.38
C MET A 242 -7.13 1.48 -9.54
N PHE A 243 -5.91 1.52 -10.06
CA PHE A 243 -5.57 2.34 -11.22
C PHE A 243 -6.24 1.82 -12.49
N ALA A 244 -6.19 0.49 -12.73
CA ALA A 244 -6.92 -0.14 -13.83
C ALA A 244 -8.44 0.07 -13.71
N TYR A 245 -8.99 -0.09 -12.49
CA TYR A 245 -10.39 0.19 -12.20
C TYR A 245 -10.79 1.62 -12.56
N ASN A 246 -9.97 2.61 -12.18
CA ASN A 246 -10.24 4.02 -12.50
C ASN A 246 -10.22 4.24 -14.02
N LEU A 247 -9.18 3.78 -14.73
CA LEU A 247 -9.08 3.94 -16.17
C LEU A 247 -10.15 3.17 -16.95
N ALA A 248 -10.60 2.01 -16.44
CA ALA A 248 -11.72 1.26 -17.01
C ALA A 248 -13.09 1.89 -16.71
N THR A 249 -13.17 2.81 -15.75
CA THR A 249 -14.39 3.53 -15.37
C THR A 249 -14.48 4.90 -16.06
N PHE A 250 -13.34 5.58 -16.22
CA PHE A 250 -13.24 6.95 -16.75
C PHE A 250 -12.59 6.92 -18.14
N ASP A 251 -13.41 6.64 -19.16
CA ASP A 251 -12.97 6.46 -20.55
C ASP A 251 -12.16 7.63 -21.11
N GLU A 252 -12.54 8.86 -20.80
CA GLU A 252 -11.82 10.06 -21.26
C GLU A 252 -10.38 10.06 -20.73
N ALA A 253 -10.21 9.75 -19.45
CA ALA A 253 -8.87 9.68 -18.84
C ALA A 253 -8.04 8.54 -19.46
N ARG A 254 -8.65 7.33 -19.68
CA ARG A 254 -7.98 6.23 -20.36
C ARG A 254 -7.49 6.63 -21.75
N ARG A 255 -8.39 7.17 -22.58
CA ARG A 255 -8.05 7.60 -23.93
C ARG A 255 -6.96 8.66 -23.94
N ALA A 256 -6.99 9.60 -22.99
CA ALA A 256 -5.97 10.63 -22.88
C ALA A 256 -4.58 10.05 -22.58
N VAL A 257 -4.46 9.13 -21.61
CA VAL A 257 -3.16 8.50 -21.26
C VAL A 257 -2.66 7.53 -22.35
N VAL A 258 -3.56 6.87 -23.07
CA VAL A 258 -3.20 6.04 -24.25
C VAL A 258 -2.67 6.91 -25.38
N ALA A 259 -3.34 8.01 -25.70
CA ALA A 259 -2.91 8.94 -26.73
C ALA A 259 -1.61 9.70 -26.36
N ASN A 260 -1.41 9.98 -25.09
CA ASN A 260 -0.21 10.66 -24.58
C ASN A 260 0.29 9.99 -23.29
N PRO A 261 1.19 8.99 -23.37
CA PRO A 261 1.73 8.28 -22.21
C PRO A 261 2.43 9.17 -21.16
N ALA A 262 2.86 10.38 -21.52
CA ALA A 262 3.42 11.32 -20.54
C ALA A 262 2.41 11.71 -19.44
N LEU A 263 1.11 11.63 -19.71
CA LEU A 263 0.03 11.89 -18.75
C LEU A 263 -0.12 10.77 -17.70
N LEU A 264 0.50 9.61 -17.89
CA LEU A 264 0.46 8.52 -16.89
C LEU A 264 0.97 8.97 -15.52
N THR A 265 1.97 9.85 -15.47
CA THR A 265 2.46 10.37 -14.19
C THR A 265 1.37 11.13 -13.44
N ASP A 266 0.65 12.02 -14.12
CA ASP A 266 -0.44 12.79 -13.51
C ASP A 266 -1.65 11.90 -13.17
N ALA A 267 -1.96 10.92 -14.01
CA ALA A 267 -3.02 9.94 -13.77
C ALA A 267 -2.73 9.04 -12.55
N VAL A 268 -1.47 8.66 -12.34
CA VAL A 268 -1.01 7.92 -11.15
C VAL A 268 -1.25 8.75 -9.89
N GLU A 269 -0.85 10.04 -9.87
CA GLU A 269 -1.05 10.91 -8.71
C GLU A 269 -2.55 11.12 -8.41
N GLU A 270 -3.37 11.36 -9.44
CA GLU A 270 -4.81 11.52 -9.25
C GLU A 270 -5.47 10.22 -8.76
N SER A 271 -5.03 9.05 -9.23
CA SER A 271 -5.55 7.77 -8.74
C SER A 271 -5.16 7.51 -7.29
N LEU A 272 -3.94 7.87 -6.89
CA LEU A 272 -3.49 7.80 -5.49
C LEU A 272 -4.31 8.71 -4.58
N ARG A 273 -4.78 9.86 -5.07
CA ARG A 273 -5.72 10.71 -4.36
C ARG A 273 -7.14 10.13 -4.39
N PHE A 274 -7.67 9.90 -5.59
CA PHE A 274 -9.08 9.64 -5.82
C PHE A 274 -9.54 8.31 -5.22
N ASN A 275 -8.74 7.26 -5.39
CA ASN A 275 -9.12 5.91 -5.01
C ASN A 275 -7.90 5.12 -4.53
N THR A 276 -7.25 5.64 -3.47
CA THR A 276 -6.06 5.00 -2.90
C THR A 276 -6.36 3.58 -2.41
N SER A 277 -5.43 2.66 -2.64
CA SER A 277 -5.49 1.33 -2.01
C SER A 277 -5.27 1.42 -0.50
N ALA A 278 -4.35 2.25 -0.04
CA ALA A 278 -4.07 2.48 1.38
C ALA A 278 -5.17 3.36 1.99
N GLN A 279 -6.18 2.75 2.62
CA GLN A 279 -7.37 3.45 3.09
C GLN A 279 -7.25 3.98 4.51
N ARG A 280 -6.74 3.17 5.43
CA ARG A 280 -6.82 3.44 6.88
C ARG A 280 -5.60 2.86 7.58
N PHE A 281 -5.03 3.64 8.51
CA PHE A 281 -3.99 3.21 9.42
C PHE A 281 -4.32 3.68 10.82
N ARG A 282 -3.83 2.99 11.84
CA ARG A 282 -4.12 3.38 13.22
C ARG A 282 -2.91 3.99 13.93
N ARG A 283 -3.21 4.72 14.98
CA ARG A 283 -2.27 5.26 15.97
C ARG A 283 -2.80 4.98 17.37
N ARG A 284 -1.96 5.06 18.37
CA ARG A 284 -2.36 5.03 19.76
C ARG A 284 -2.06 6.38 20.40
N LEU A 285 -3.00 6.92 21.18
CA LEU A 285 -2.80 8.17 21.88
C LEU A 285 -1.88 8.01 23.08
N MET A 286 -0.94 8.92 23.22
CA MET A 286 0.01 9.00 24.34
C MET A 286 -0.37 10.06 25.38
N LYS A 287 -1.45 10.78 25.14
CA LYS A 287 -2.09 11.76 26.05
C LYS A 287 -3.51 12.03 25.58
N ASP A 288 -4.31 12.68 26.46
CA ASP A 288 -5.65 13.15 26.12
C ASP A 288 -5.58 14.20 24.99
N VAL A 289 -6.51 14.10 24.03
CA VAL A 289 -6.66 15.05 22.91
C VAL A 289 -8.11 15.45 22.76
N THR A 290 -8.38 16.75 22.75
CA THR A 290 -9.72 17.29 22.44
C THR A 290 -9.73 17.86 21.02
N LEU A 291 -10.62 17.32 20.17
CA LEU A 291 -10.75 17.72 18.76
C LEU A 291 -12.24 17.71 18.38
N HIS A 292 -12.72 18.79 17.73
CA HIS A 292 -14.12 18.95 17.33
C HIS A 292 -15.12 18.70 18.47
N GLY A 293 -14.79 19.12 19.70
CA GLY A 293 -15.65 18.97 20.89
C GLY A 293 -15.68 17.54 21.46
N GLN A 294 -14.90 16.61 20.92
CA GLN A 294 -14.73 15.25 21.44
C GLN A 294 -13.40 15.13 22.17
N THR A 295 -13.37 14.43 23.30
CA THR A 295 -12.13 14.16 24.04
C THR A 295 -11.77 12.69 23.93
N MET A 296 -10.73 12.44 23.15
CA MET A 296 -10.06 11.14 23.04
C MET A 296 -9.11 10.96 24.22
N LYS A 297 -9.06 9.79 24.82
CA LYS A 297 -8.27 9.52 26.02
C LYS A 297 -6.90 8.91 25.67
N GLU A 298 -5.92 9.16 26.54
CA GLU A 298 -4.65 8.43 26.51
C GLU A 298 -4.90 6.92 26.47
N GLY A 299 -4.20 6.23 25.57
CA GLY A 299 -4.36 4.80 25.35
C GLY A 299 -5.39 4.41 24.30
N ASP A 300 -6.29 5.32 23.89
CA ASP A 300 -7.25 5.05 22.82
C ASP A 300 -6.53 4.84 21.48
N PHE A 301 -7.12 3.99 20.63
CA PHE A 301 -6.71 3.90 19.23
C PHE A 301 -7.45 4.92 18.38
N VAL A 302 -6.74 5.45 17.38
CA VAL A 302 -7.24 6.42 16.41
C VAL A 302 -6.97 5.91 14.99
N CYS A 303 -8.03 5.74 14.21
CA CYS A 303 -7.98 5.47 12.79
C CYS A 303 -7.77 6.77 12.01
N LEU A 304 -6.72 6.85 11.23
CA LEU A 304 -6.48 7.90 10.23
C LEU A 304 -7.07 7.43 8.90
N ALA A 305 -8.22 7.99 8.51
CA ALA A 305 -8.94 7.58 7.31
C ALA A 305 -8.38 8.30 6.07
N TYR A 306 -7.23 7.84 5.54
CA TYR A 306 -6.54 8.47 4.40
C TYR A 306 -7.43 8.60 3.17
N GLY A 307 -8.24 7.56 2.86
CA GLY A 307 -9.20 7.61 1.76
C GLY A 307 -10.25 8.71 1.92
N SER A 308 -10.62 9.05 3.16
CA SER A 308 -11.50 10.18 3.47
C SER A 308 -10.79 11.52 3.27
N GLY A 309 -9.61 11.70 3.84
CA GLY A 309 -8.82 12.93 3.69
C GLY A 309 -8.52 13.26 2.23
N ASN A 310 -8.26 12.25 1.41
CA ASN A 310 -8.03 12.41 -0.03
C ASN A 310 -9.27 12.90 -0.81
N ARG A 311 -10.46 12.79 -0.24
CA ARG A 311 -11.74 13.27 -0.79
C ARG A 311 -12.31 14.44 0.02
N ASP A 312 -11.50 15.12 0.84
CA ASP A 312 -11.93 16.29 1.60
C ASP A 312 -12.03 17.51 0.67
N GLU A 313 -13.24 18.05 0.54
CA GLU A 313 -13.55 19.22 -0.27
C GLU A 313 -12.88 20.51 0.23
N ARG A 314 -12.44 20.52 1.51
CA ARG A 314 -11.66 21.61 2.12
C ARG A 314 -10.24 21.68 1.57
N GLN A 315 -9.72 20.53 1.09
CA GLN A 315 -8.38 20.39 0.52
C GLN A 315 -8.40 20.33 -1.00
N TYR A 316 -9.38 19.62 -1.58
CA TYR A 316 -9.47 19.37 -3.01
C TYR A 316 -10.84 19.82 -3.54
N PRO A 317 -10.94 20.88 -4.33
CA PRO A 317 -12.19 21.26 -5.00
C PRO A 317 -12.72 20.10 -5.85
N ASP A 318 -14.03 19.88 -5.86
CA ASP A 318 -14.69 18.77 -6.57
C ASP A 318 -13.99 17.41 -6.35
N PRO A 319 -13.83 16.98 -5.09
CA PRO A 319 -12.96 15.85 -4.75
C PRO A 319 -13.46 14.52 -5.33
N ASP A 320 -14.74 14.41 -5.63
CA ASP A 320 -15.41 13.23 -6.19
C ASP A 320 -15.34 13.17 -7.73
N ARG A 321 -14.74 14.16 -8.39
CA ARG A 321 -14.39 14.12 -9.80
C ARG A 321 -13.01 13.53 -9.98
N TYR A 322 -12.90 12.47 -10.80
CA TYR A 322 -11.61 11.95 -11.26
C TYR A 322 -11.07 12.85 -12.39
N ASP A 323 -9.96 13.50 -12.16
CA ASP A 323 -9.41 14.50 -13.06
C ASP A 323 -7.89 14.42 -13.11
N ILE A 324 -7.35 13.80 -14.17
CA ILE A 324 -5.90 13.64 -14.35
C ILE A 324 -5.15 14.97 -14.55
N ALA A 325 -5.85 16.05 -14.85
CA ALA A 325 -5.25 17.39 -14.95
C ALA A 325 -5.15 18.09 -13.58
N ARG A 326 -5.74 17.55 -12.54
CA ARG A 326 -5.73 18.12 -11.17
C ARG A 326 -4.33 18.30 -10.59
N LYS A 327 -3.39 17.36 -10.87
CA LYS A 327 -2.03 17.33 -10.29
C LYS A 327 -2.05 17.47 -8.77
N PRO A 328 -2.70 16.55 -8.05
CA PRO A 328 -2.93 16.69 -6.63
C PRO A 328 -1.61 16.67 -5.87
N ARG A 329 -1.40 17.68 -5.02
CA ARG A 329 -0.25 17.74 -4.11
C ARG A 329 -0.69 17.33 -2.71
N GLY A 330 0.21 16.63 -2.00
CA GLY A 330 -0.02 16.27 -0.60
C GLY A 330 -1.10 15.20 -0.39
N HIS A 331 -1.47 14.44 -1.43
CA HIS A 331 -2.40 13.32 -1.23
C HIS A 331 -1.85 12.29 -0.25
N LEU A 332 -2.74 11.63 0.49
CA LEU A 332 -2.42 10.68 1.55
C LEU A 332 -2.23 9.24 1.05
N GLY A 333 -2.15 9.02 -0.26
CA GLY A 333 -1.97 7.69 -0.86
C GLY A 333 -0.66 6.99 -0.44
N PHE A 334 0.32 7.76 0.01
CA PHE A 334 1.57 7.27 0.59
C PHE A 334 1.74 7.65 2.06
N GLY A 335 0.63 8.00 2.74
CA GLY A 335 0.70 8.49 4.12
C GLY A 335 1.35 9.87 4.22
N GLY A 336 1.90 10.17 5.40
CA GLY A 336 2.56 11.46 5.67
C GLY A 336 3.35 11.43 6.98
N GLY A 337 4.00 12.57 7.28
CA GLY A 337 4.84 12.72 8.46
C GLY A 337 6.07 11.80 8.43
N VAL A 338 6.55 11.40 9.58
CA VAL A 338 7.75 10.54 9.71
C VAL A 338 7.55 9.18 9.04
N HIS A 339 6.31 8.69 8.96
CA HIS A 339 5.93 7.41 8.36
C HIS A 339 5.54 7.49 6.88
N ALA A 340 5.86 8.59 6.18
CA ALA A 340 5.70 8.65 4.73
C ALA A 340 6.35 7.43 4.05
N CYS A 341 5.65 6.83 3.09
CA CYS A 341 6.04 5.57 2.45
C CYS A 341 7.46 5.62 1.87
N LEU A 342 8.28 4.63 2.22
CA LEU A 342 9.66 4.50 1.73
C LEU A 342 9.69 4.11 0.25
N GLY A 343 8.73 3.28 -0.19
CA GLY A 343 8.62 2.76 -1.55
C GLY A 343 7.99 3.70 -2.58
N THR A 344 7.76 4.97 -2.23
CA THR A 344 7.04 5.95 -3.05
C THR A 344 7.56 6.06 -4.49
N ALA A 345 8.88 6.11 -4.66
CA ALA A 345 9.50 6.31 -5.96
C ALA A 345 9.42 5.03 -6.83
N ILE A 346 9.67 3.86 -6.25
CA ILE A 346 9.57 2.58 -6.97
C ILE A 346 8.13 2.25 -7.34
N ALA A 347 7.15 2.56 -6.49
CA ALA A 347 5.74 2.32 -6.78
C ALA A 347 5.27 3.17 -7.98
N ARG A 348 5.62 4.45 -8.00
CA ARG A 348 5.31 5.34 -9.14
C ARG A 348 5.96 4.86 -10.44
N LEU A 349 7.23 4.51 -10.37
CA LEU A 349 7.98 4.00 -11.52
C LEU A 349 7.35 2.72 -12.07
N ALA A 350 7.09 1.74 -11.21
CA ALA A 350 6.55 0.44 -11.58
C ALA A 350 5.16 0.57 -12.22
N VAL A 351 4.23 1.35 -11.61
CA VAL A 351 2.88 1.53 -12.17
C VAL A 351 2.92 2.27 -13.50
N LYS A 352 3.75 3.31 -13.61
CA LYS A 352 3.92 4.05 -14.87
C LYS A 352 4.39 3.12 -16.00
N ILE A 353 5.47 2.37 -15.78
CA ILE A 353 6.02 1.44 -16.77
C ILE A 353 5.02 0.32 -17.11
N ALA A 354 4.35 -0.23 -16.09
CA ALA A 354 3.33 -1.26 -16.30
C ALA A 354 2.26 -0.79 -17.28
N PHE A 355 1.72 0.41 -17.08
CA PHE A 355 0.66 0.92 -17.94
C PHE A 355 1.16 1.49 -19.28
N GLU A 356 2.42 1.91 -19.38
CA GLU A 356 3.06 2.16 -20.69
C GLU A 356 3.06 0.88 -21.54
N GLU A 357 3.50 -0.25 -20.99
CA GLU A 357 3.58 -1.51 -21.72
C GLU A 357 2.19 -2.17 -21.89
N PHE A 358 1.32 -2.10 -20.89
CA PHE A 358 -0.04 -2.64 -20.97
C PHE A 358 -0.85 -1.95 -22.08
N HIS A 359 -0.81 -0.63 -22.19
CA HIS A 359 -1.56 0.11 -23.20
C HIS A 359 -1.04 -0.06 -24.62
N LYS A 360 0.22 -0.53 -24.82
CA LYS A 360 0.70 -0.94 -26.14
C LYS A 360 0.00 -2.21 -26.65
N VAL A 361 -0.47 -3.05 -25.75
CA VAL A 361 -1.07 -4.36 -26.04
C VAL A 361 -2.60 -4.28 -25.95
N VAL A 362 -3.13 -3.60 -24.94
CA VAL A 362 -4.56 -3.45 -24.66
C VAL A 362 -4.86 -1.95 -24.47
N PRO A 363 -5.03 -1.17 -25.55
CA PRO A 363 -5.25 0.28 -25.47
C PRO A 363 -6.68 0.64 -25.07
N ASP A 364 -7.65 -0.21 -25.37
CA ASP A 364 -9.06 0.06 -25.08
C ASP A 364 -9.72 -1.13 -24.37
N TYR A 365 -10.37 -0.85 -23.23
CA TYR A 365 -10.97 -1.86 -22.39
C TYR A 365 -12.03 -1.25 -21.48
N ARG A 366 -12.96 -2.09 -21.01
CA ARG A 366 -13.99 -1.69 -20.03
C ARG A 366 -14.15 -2.78 -18.98
N ARG A 367 -14.69 -2.41 -17.83
CA ARG A 367 -15.10 -3.39 -16.81
C ARG A 367 -16.25 -4.26 -17.35
N VAL A 368 -16.22 -5.54 -17.01
CA VAL A 368 -17.32 -6.47 -17.30
C VAL A 368 -18.42 -6.37 -16.24
N ALA A 369 -18.02 -6.35 -14.97
CA ALA A 369 -18.96 -6.30 -13.85
C ALA A 369 -19.08 -4.87 -13.28
N ASP A 370 -20.30 -4.45 -12.96
CA ASP A 370 -20.58 -3.20 -12.27
C ASP A 370 -20.30 -3.30 -10.76
N GLN A 371 -20.66 -4.42 -10.15
CA GLN A 371 -20.40 -4.71 -8.75
C GLN A 371 -19.19 -5.62 -8.60
N LEU A 372 -18.30 -5.27 -7.70
CA LEU A 372 -17.06 -6.00 -7.42
C LEU A 372 -17.07 -6.55 -6.00
N ALA A 373 -16.45 -7.72 -5.83
CA ALA A 373 -16.07 -8.23 -4.53
C ALA A 373 -14.75 -7.56 -4.09
N TRP A 374 -14.70 -7.11 -2.85
CA TRP A 374 -13.58 -6.37 -2.29
C TRP A 374 -12.79 -7.23 -1.31
N MET A 375 -11.48 -6.98 -1.23
CA MET A 375 -10.59 -7.66 -0.30
C MET A 375 -11.02 -7.39 1.15
N PRO A 376 -11.10 -8.42 2.00
CA PRO A 376 -11.45 -8.26 3.43
C PRO A 376 -10.26 -7.69 4.21
N SER A 377 -9.98 -6.41 4.03
CA SER A 377 -8.89 -5.70 4.70
C SER A 377 -9.34 -4.31 5.12
N SER A 378 -9.27 -4.04 6.42
CA SER A 378 -9.59 -2.71 6.96
C SER A 378 -8.51 -1.66 6.65
N THR A 379 -7.30 -2.10 6.31
CA THR A 379 -6.16 -1.21 5.99
C THR A 379 -6.12 -0.90 4.50
N PHE A 380 -6.21 -1.92 3.64
CA PHE A 380 -6.09 -1.79 2.20
C PHE A 380 -7.44 -2.06 1.51
N ARG A 381 -7.62 -1.50 0.34
CA ARG A 381 -8.79 -1.68 -0.51
C ARG A 381 -8.35 -2.01 -1.93
N SER A 382 -8.78 -3.17 -2.42
CA SER A 382 -8.65 -3.56 -3.82
C SER A 382 -9.78 -4.53 -4.19
N PRO A 383 -10.20 -4.61 -5.46
CA PRO A 383 -11.12 -5.66 -5.88
C PRO A 383 -10.43 -7.02 -5.83
N LEU A 384 -11.18 -8.07 -5.51
CA LEU A 384 -10.71 -9.46 -5.56
C LEU A 384 -10.56 -9.98 -7.00
N VAL A 385 -11.38 -9.47 -7.90
CA VAL A 385 -11.40 -9.79 -9.34
C VAL A 385 -11.68 -8.49 -10.09
N LEU A 386 -11.02 -8.28 -11.21
CA LEU A 386 -11.27 -7.15 -12.11
C LEU A 386 -11.25 -7.63 -13.56
N ASP A 387 -12.39 -8.21 -13.99
CA ASP A 387 -12.57 -8.62 -15.39
C ASP A 387 -12.64 -7.41 -16.31
N LEU A 388 -11.76 -7.39 -17.29
CA LEU A 388 -11.69 -6.39 -18.35
C LEU A 388 -12.02 -7.03 -19.70
N ALA A 389 -13.00 -6.47 -20.40
CA ALA A 389 -13.30 -6.79 -21.79
C ALA A 389 -12.55 -5.81 -22.69
N VAL A 390 -11.84 -6.34 -23.69
CA VAL A 390 -11.09 -5.56 -24.70
C VAL A 390 -12.08 -5.07 -25.76
N GLN A 391 -11.92 -3.84 -26.23
CA GLN A 391 -12.79 -3.20 -27.23
C GLN A 391 -12.06 -3.00 -28.55
#